data_c2a0fe56316aa83b2d216932481a69cd
#
_entry.id   c2a0fe56316aa83b2d216932481a69cd
#
_cell.length_a   1.000
_cell.length_b   1.000
_cell.length_c   1.000
_cell.angle_alpha   90.00
_cell.angle_beta   90.00
_cell.angle_gamma   90.00
#
_symmetry.space_group_name_H-M   'P 1'
#
loop_
_entity.id
_entity.type
_entity.pdbx_description
1 polymer ?
#
loop_
_entity_poly.entity_id
_entity_poly.type
_entity_poly.pdbx_seq_one_letter_code
_entity_poly.pdbx_strand_id
1 'polypeptide(L)'
;MEKALNSSKKYSWVLWGIIAFLFFGNLINFSGKNIIGLSADLIMNDLGLNSNQWGLVGSAYYWLFPISGIIGAALSDRFGTKKILSILILAWGIIQFGALAINGFSALILYRVLLGIFQGPFGPVAMSHINKWFPAEKRGVASSLFTLGATAGGLVLAPVIIGLTTFGWKVAFAVFGGVSIIWVLLFMFTTKESPSSIEKKAATKNPVANSVQKKSGKEVVKAIFSPTSIFTLFLAFSTFIFVVWTAIWMPNYLTKVTGLTSSQMGASVSIIGISSAAIIFLVSMVSDKVLAKTQNWRLSRVIVIGVAAVIGSLLVASVVFIQNPVWNVIAFGLAYGLTGANFAIGPQIMMRLVPERSGLMASILMSFQNVGGMIAPVATGFLIGLSKENIIQGYNNSILVVSGTILLCSILFLLFVKPDVKKNA
;
A
#
# COMPACT_ATOMS: atom_id res chain seq x y z
N MET A 1 -39.77 10.84 18.93
CA MET A 1 -38.68 11.66 18.41
C MET A 1 -37.37 11.40 19.16
N GLU A 2 -37.37 11.42 20.49
CA GLU A 2 -36.17 11.15 21.32
C GLU A 2 -35.57 9.75 21.15
N LYS A 3 -36.38 8.69 21.04
CA LYS A 3 -35.90 7.32 20.73
C LYS A 3 -35.20 7.21 19.35
N ALA A 4 -35.68 7.95 18.34
CA ALA A 4 -35.06 7.97 17.01
C ALA A 4 -33.74 8.77 16.99
N LEU A 5 -33.69 9.90 17.74
CA LEU A 5 -32.46 10.69 17.93
C LEU A 5 -31.39 9.91 18.71
N ASN A 6 -31.79 9.19 19.77
CA ASN A 6 -30.86 8.32 20.51
C ASN A 6 -30.38 7.13 19.71
N SER A 7 -31.22 6.53 18.85
CA SER A 7 -30.80 5.46 17.95
C SER A 7 -29.83 5.95 16.86
N SER A 8 -30.03 7.14 16.32
CA SER A 8 -29.15 7.73 15.31
C SER A 8 -27.79 8.14 15.89
N LYS A 9 -27.76 8.71 17.09
CA LYS A 9 -26.51 9.00 17.82
C LYS A 9 -25.75 7.72 18.16
N LYS A 10 -26.42 6.70 18.71
CA LYS A 10 -25.81 5.40 19.03
C LYS A 10 -25.24 4.72 17.79
N TYR A 11 -25.92 4.80 16.65
CA TYR A 11 -25.45 4.26 15.37
C TYR A 11 -24.20 5.01 14.88
N SER A 12 -24.16 6.33 15.02
CA SER A 12 -23.00 7.14 14.67
C SER A 12 -21.75 6.74 15.49
N TRP A 13 -21.87 6.56 16.80
CA TRP A 13 -20.75 6.12 17.64
C TRP A 13 -20.20 4.74 17.26
N VAL A 14 -21.08 3.80 16.88
CA VAL A 14 -20.66 2.48 16.40
C VAL A 14 -19.83 2.61 15.11
N LEU A 15 -20.25 3.45 14.16
CA LEU A 15 -19.51 3.67 12.91
C LEU A 15 -18.13 4.28 13.18
N TRP A 16 -18.03 5.28 14.03
CA TRP A 16 -16.75 5.87 14.39
C TRP A 16 -15.84 4.90 15.15
N GLY A 17 -16.40 4.06 16.01
CA GLY A 17 -15.68 2.99 16.68
C GLY A 17 -15.08 1.99 15.67
N ILE A 18 -15.87 1.57 14.69
CA ILE A 18 -15.39 0.64 13.64
C ILE A 18 -14.25 1.26 12.84
N ILE A 19 -14.37 2.54 12.43
CA ILE A 19 -13.29 3.15 11.63
C ILE A 19 -12.04 3.38 12.47
N ALA A 20 -12.15 3.71 13.74
CA ALA A 20 -11.02 3.79 14.64
C ALA A 20 -10.30 2.43 14.74
N PHE A 21 -11.05 1.33 14.93
CA PHE A 21 -10.45 -0.01 14.90
C PHE A 21 -9.74 -0.31 13.58
N LEU A 22 -10.34 -0.01 12.45
CA LEU A 22 -9.72 -0.25 11.14
C LEU A 22 -8.49 0.64 10.91
N PHE A 23 -8.52 1.90 11.36
CA PHE A 23 -7.38 2.81 11.32
C PHE A 23 -6.19 2.24 12.11
N PHE A 24 -6.41 1.87 13.38
CA PHE A 24 -5.36 1.29 14.22
C PHE A 24 -4.89 -0.07 13.70
N GLY A 25 -5.80 -0.92 13.19
CA GLY A 25 -5.43 -2.17 12.55
C GLY A 25 -4.51 -1.97 11.34
N ASN A 26 -4.77 -0.95 10.53
CA ASN A 26 -3.93 -0.62 9.37
C ASN A 26 -2.60 0.03 9.80
N LEU A 27 -2.62 0.85 10.85
CA LEU A 27 -1.42 1.40 11.48
C LEU A 27 -0.48 0.28 11.95
N ILE A 28 -0.98 -0.68 12.71
CA ILE A 28 -0.22 -1.83 13.22
C ILE A 28 0.32 -2.68 12.05
N ASN A 29 -0.51 -2.93 11.03
CA ASN A 29 -0.14 -3.70 9.86
C ASN A 29 1.07 -3.08 9.13
N PHE A 30 1.02 -1.77 8.85
CA PHE A 30 2.08 -1.08 8.12
C PHE A 30 3.31 -0.83 8.98
N SER A 31 3.17 -0.62 10.29
CA SER A 31 4.32 -0.60 11.21
C SER A 31 5.09 -1.92 11.15
N GLY A 32 4.39 -3.05 11.28
CA GLY A 32 5.00 -4.38 11.18
C GLY A 32 5.71 -4.64 9.85
N LYS A 33 5.16 -4.11 8.73
CA LYS A 33 5.83 -4.19 7.42
C LYS A 33 7.14 -3.43 7.37
N ASN A 34 7.20 -2.26 8.00
CA ASN A 34 8.34 -1.36 7.88
C ASN A 34 9.48 -1.69 8.86
N ILE A 35 9.23 -2.50 9.90
CA ILE A 35 10.29 -2.96 10.80
C ILE A 35 11.45 -3.56 9.99
N ILE A 36 11.15 -4.36 8.98
CA ILE A 36 12.18 -5.04 8.18
C ILE A 36 13.17 -4.05 7.54
N GLY A 37 12.67 -2.99 6.90
CA GLY A 37 13.53 -1.98 6.29
C GLY A 37 14.27 -1.11 7.30
N LEU A 38 13.57 -0.69 8.37
CA LEU A 38 14.15 0.12 9.44
C LEU A 38 15.22 -0.61 10.26
N SER A 39 15.15 -1.96 10.29
CA SER A 39 16.12 -2.83 10.96
C SER A 39 17.09 -3.50 10.00
N ALA A 40 17.17 -3.06 8.74
CA ALA A 40 17.89 -3.77 7.69
C ALA A 40 19.35 -4.04 8.05
N ASP A 41 20.10 -3.04 8.52
CA ASP A 41 21.50 -3.20 8.92
C ASP A 41 21.65 -4.19 10.06
N LEU A 42 20.78 -4.13 11.06
CA LEU A 42 20.81 -5.02 12.21
C LEU A 42 20.57 -6.46 11.80
N ILE A 43 19.57 -6.70 10.93
CA ILE A 43 19.21 -8.05 10.47
C ILE A 43 20.28 -8.61 9.53
N MET A 44 20.78 -7.80 8.60
CA MET A 44 21.82 -8.23 7.66
C MET A 44 23.10 -8.62 8.39
N ASN A 45 23.50 -7.83 9.39
CA ASN A 45 24.70 -8.13 10.19
C ASN A 45 24.51 -9.34 11.11
N ASP A 46 23.35 -9.46 11.79
CA ASP A 46 23.03 -10.56 12.70
C ASP A 46 22.98 -11.92 11.98
N LEU A 47 22.42 -11.93 10.76
CA LEU A 47 22.23 -13.16 9.99
C LEU A 47 23.28 -13.36 8.87
N GLY A 48 24.27 -12.48 8.73
CA GLY A 48 25.33 -12.55 7.72
C GLY A 48 24.80 -12.45 6.28
N LEU A 49 23.77 -11.63 6.03
CA LEU A 49 23.12 -11.55 4.74
C LEU A 49 23.83 -10.58 3.81
N ASN A 50 24.02 -10.99 2.55
CA ASN A 50 24.45 -10.09 1.49
C ASN A 50 23.26 -9.35 0.85
N SER A 51 23.56 -8.37 -0.01
CA SER A 51 22.54 -7.52 -0.66
C SER A 51 21.55 -8.32 -1.52
N ASN A 52 22.01 -9.40 -2.21
CA ASN A 52 21.12 -10.25 -3.02
C ASN A 52 20.12 -11.00 -2.13
N GLN A 53 20.60 -11.57 -1.03
CA GLN A 53 19.75 -12.27 -0.05
C GLN A 53 18.76 -11.28 0.58
N TRP A 54 19.22 -10.07 0.92
CA TRP A 54 18.32 -9.03 1.44
C TRP A 54 17.23 -8.62 0.44
N GLY A 55 17.58 -8.50 -0.83
CA GLY A 55 16.61 -8.28 -1.89
C GLY A 55 15.54 -9.38 -1.96
N LEU A 56 15.94 -10.65 -1.84
CA LEU A 56 15.02 -11.79 -1.78
C LEU A 56 14.12 -11.73 -0.54
N VAL A 57 14.65 -11.37 0.63
CA VAL A 57 13.86 -11.18 1.86
C VAL A 57 12.79 -10.09 1.67
N GLY A 58 13.14 -8.98 1.06
CA GLY A 58 12.19 -7.91 0.72
C GLY A 58 11.09 -8.37 -0.23
N SER A 59 11.46 -9.12 -1.27
CA SER A 59 10.56 -9.66 -2.29
C SER A 59 9.63 -10.75 -1.76
N ALA A 60 10.11 -11.63 -0.88
CA ALA A 60 9.40 -12.82 -0.40
C ALA A 60 8.03 -12.48 0.21
N TYR A 61 7.91 -11.31 0.82
CA TYR A 61 6.65 -10.81 1.35
C TYR A 61 5.55 -10.69 0.28
N TYR A 62 5.91 -10.36 -0.96
CA TYR A 62 4.97 -10.10 -2.06
C TYR A 62 4.65 -11.35 -2.88
N TRP A 63 5.35 -12.49 -2.72
CA TRP A 63 5.19 -13.66 -3.59
C TRP A 63 3.75 -14.22 -3.61
N LEU A 64 3.14 -14.34 -2.44
CA LEU A 64 1.79 -14.87 -2.30
C LEU A 64 0.76 -13.79 -1.87
N PHE A 65 1.21 -12.56 -1.65
CA PHE A 65 0.38 -11.45 -1.18
C PHE A 65 -0.85 -11.18 -2.08
N PRO A 66 -0.73 -11.09 -3.43
CA PRO A 66 -1.89 -10.83 -4.28
C PRO A 66 -2.87 -12.00 -4.30
N ILE A 67 -2.34 -13.23 -4.34
CA ILE A 67 -3.16 -14.45 -4.38
C ILE A 67 -3.95 -14.60 -3.08
N SER A 68 -3.28 -14.44 -1.95
CA SER A 68 -3.92 -14.49 -0.63
C SER A 68 -4.98 -13.39 -0.48
N GLY A 69 -4.74 -12.20 -1.06
CA GLY A 69 -5.70 -11.09 -1.09
C GLY A 69 -7.03 -11.48 -1.74
N ILE A 70 -6.98 -12.15 -2.89
CA ILE A 70 -8.15 -12.63 -3.61
C ILE A 70 -8.90 -13.71 -2.80
N ILE A 71 -8.15 -14.68 -2.28
CA ILE A 71 -8.72 -15.77 -1.47
C ILE A 71 -9.38 -15.22 -0.20
N GLY A 72 -8.71 -14.33 0.52
CA GLY A 72 -9.25 -13.74 1.74
C GLY A 72 -10.49 -12.89 1.51
N ALA A 73 -10.55 -12.14 0.41
CA ALA A 73 -11.75 -11.41 0.01
C ALA A 73 -12.93 -12.36 -0.23
N ALA A 74 -12.74 -13.45 -0.99
CA ALA A 74 -13.76 -14.46 -1.24
C ALA A 74 -14.22 -15.16 0.06
N LEU A 75 -13.29 -15.49 0.95
CA LEU A 75 -13.61 -16.06 2.25
C LEU A 75 -14.43 -15.09 3.12
N SER A 76 -14.11 -13.78 3.05
CA SER A 76 -14.85 -12.76 3.81
C SER A 76 -16.30 -12.59 3.37
N ASP A 77 -16.59 -12.85 2.09
CA ASP A 77 -17.95 -12.82 1.58
C ASP A 77 -18.77 -14.02 2.06
N ARG A 78 -18.12 -15.17 2.28
CA ARG A 78 -18.77 -16.42 2.76
C ARG A 78 -18.91 -16.46 4.28
N PHE A 79 -17.85 -16.11 5.01
CA PHE A 79 -17.76 -16.30 6.46
C PHE A 79 -17.99 -15.02 7.29
N GLY A 80 -18.07 -13.87 6.63
CA GLY A 80 -18.21 -12.56 7.27
C GLY A 80 -16.87 -11.82 7.40
N THR A 81 -16.93 -10.50 7.27
CA THR A 81 -15.73 -9.66 7.25
C THR A 81 -15.07 -9.53 8.62
N LYS A 82 -15.86 -9.43 9.71
CA LYS A 82 -15.32 -9.39 11.08
C LYS A 82 -14.50 -10.63 11.40
N LYS A 83 -15.07 -11.82 11.13
CA LYS A 83 -14.41 -13.10 11.42
C LYS A 83 -13.09 -13.23 10.68
N ILE A 84 -13.08 -12.91 9.39
CA ILE A 84 -11.85 -13.02 8.58
C ILE A 84 -10.81 -12.00 9.02
N LEU A 85 -11.18 -10.72 9.27
CA LEU A 85 -10.25 -9.73 9.83
C LEU A 85 -9.62 -10.23 11.13
N SER A 86 -10.42 -10.78 12.05
CA SER A 86 -9.91 -11.30 13.32
C SER A 86 -8.91 -12.43 13.14
N ILE A 87 -9.20 -13.38 12.24
CA ILE A 87 -8.29 -14.51 11.94
C ILE A 87 -6.99 -14.00 11.33
N LEU A 88 -7.05 -13.07 10.37
CA LEU A 88 -5.88 -12.52 9.71
C LEU A 88 -4.96 -11.82 10.72
N ILE A 89 -5.53 -10.96 11.58
CA ILE A 89 -4.75 -10.17 12.53
C ILE A 89 -4.16 -11.06 13.62
N LEU A 90 -4.92 -12.03 14.11
CA LEU A 90 -4.41 -13.01 15.08
C LEU A 90 -3.26 -13.81 14.48
N ALA A 91 -3.42 -14.29 13.25
CA ALA A 91 -2.40 -15.08 12.57
C ALA A 91 -1.09 -14.28 12.38
N TRP A 92 -1.16 -13.06 11.82
CA TRP A 92 0.09 -12.29 11.67
C TRP A 92 0.66 -11.84 13.02
N GLY A 93 -0.17 -11.59 14.04
CA GLY A 93 0.30 -11.30 15.40
C GLY A 93 1.12 -12.45 15.96
N ILE A 94 0.65 -13.69 15.82
CA ILE A 94 1.38 -14.90 16.22
C ILE A 94 2.66 -15.07 15.38
N ILE A 95 2.57 -14.91 14.06
CA ILE A 95 3.73 -15.02 13.17
C ILE A 95 4.82 -14.01 13.56
N GLN A 96 4.47 -12.80 13.98
CA GLN A 96 5.46 -11.81 14.41
C GLN A 96 6.31 -12.27 15.60
N PHE A 97 5.77 -13.07 16.52
CA PHE A 97 6.58 -13.73 17.56
C PHE A 97 7.54 -14.76 16.97
N GLY A 98 7.25 -15.33 15.82
CA GLY A 98 8.16 -16.22 15.10
C GLY A 98 9.51 -15.57 14.77
N ALA A 99 9.58 -14.23 14.76
CA ALA A 99 10.84 -13.50 14.60
C ALA A 99 11.89 -13.87 15.66
N LEU A 100 11.45 -14.22 16.87
CA LEU A 100 12.36 -14.66 17.97
C LEU A 100 13.12 -15.94 17.64
N ALA A 101 12.54 -16.80 16.79
CA ALA A 101 13.13 -18.09 16.39
C ALA A 101 13.93 -18.01 15.07
N ILE A 102 14.05 -16.83 14.45
CA ILE A 102 14.81 -16.70 13.19
C ILE A 102 16.31 -16.77 13.47
N ASN A 103 16.97 -17.76 12.85
CA ASN A 103 18.40 -18.00 13.02
C ASN A 103 19.17 -17.99 11.68
N GLY A 104 18.53 -17.63 10.56
CA GLY A 104 19.18 -17.61 9.25
C GLY A 104 18.25 -17.19 8.11
N PHE A 105 18.83 -17.15 6.92
CA PHE A 105 18.18 -16.68 5.71
C PHE A 105 16.86 -17.41 5.37
N SER A 106 16.86 -18.75 5.37
CA SER A 106 15.68 -19.55 5.00
C SER A 106 14.50 -19.34 5.96
N ALA A 107 14.80 -19.24 7.27
CA ALA A 107 13.78 -18.96 8.28
C ALA A 107 13.19 -17.57 8.10
N LEU A 108 14.01 -16.56 7.74
CA LEU A 108 13.56 -15.21 7.47
C LEU A 108 12.71 -15.15 6.18
N ILE A 109 13.06 -15.88 5.12
CA ILE A 109 12.23 -16.01 3.91
C ILE A 109 10.85 -16.60 4.24
N LEU A 110 10.82 -17.73 4.95
CA LEU A 110 9.56 -18.36 5.35
C LEU A 110 8.69 -17.42 6.17
N TYR A 111 9.30 -16.74 7.14
CA TYR A 111 8.63 -15.71 7.95
C TYR A 111 8.01 -14.61 7.09
N ARG A 112 8.74 -14.09 6.10
CA ARG A 112 8.25 -13.04 5.17
C ARG A 112 7.10 -13.53 4.31
N VAL A 113 7.18 -14.75 3.76
CA VAL A 113 6.10 -15.35 2.96
C VAL A 113 4.84 -15.53 3.80
N LEU A 114 4.97 -16.05 5.03
CA LEU A 114 3.83 -16.23 5.94
C LEU A 114 3.16 -14.87 6.28
N LEU A 115 3.96 -13.84 6.60
CA LEU A 115 3.41 -12.50 6.81
C LEU A 115 2.67 -11.99 5.56
N GLY A 116 3.22 -12.19 4.37
CA GLY A 116 2.60 -11.81 3.11
C GLY A 116 1.23 -12.46 2.90
N ILE A 117 1.13 -13.77 3.20
CA ILE A 117 -0.12 -14.54 3.09
C ILE A 117 -1.21 -13.97 4.01
N PHE A 118 -0.89 -13.66 5.26
CA PHE A 118 -1.92 -13.24 6.22
C PHE A 118 -2.17 -11.72 6.20
N GLN A 119 -1.23 -10.91 5.73
CA GLN A 119 -1.44 -9.46 5.60
C GLN A 119 -2.03 -9.05 4.24
N GLY A 120 -1.86 -9.85 3.18
CA GLY A 120 -2.40 -9.58 1.85
C GLY A 120 -3.92 -9.35 1.81
N PRO A 121 -4.73 -10.19 2.46
CA PRO A 121 -6.16 -10.04 2.46
C PRO A 121 -6.70 -8.86 3.27
N PHE A 122 -5.91 -8.31 4.20
CA PHE A 122 -6.40 -7.35 5.17
C PHE A 122 -7.03 -6.11 4.53
N GLY A 123 -6.36 -5.48 3.57
CA GLY A 123 -6.86 -4.30 2.87
C GLY A 123 -8.20 -4.54 2.16
N PRO A 124 -8.29 -5.51 1.25
CA PRO A 124 -9.55 -5.86 0.59
C PRO A 124 -10.70 -6.19 1.54
N VAL A 125 -10.43 -6.96 2.61
CA VAL A 125 -11.45 -7.36 3.59
C VAL A 125 -11.89 -6.17 4.44
N ALA A 126 -10.96 -5.28 4.84
CA ALA A 126 -11.28 -4.05 5.57
C ALA A 126 -12.14 -3.10 4.72
N MET A 127 -11.83 -2.94 3.44
CA MET A 127 -12.66 -2.15 2.51
C MET A 127 -14.05 -2.76 2.34
N SER A 128 -14.15 -4.09 2.24
CA SER A 128 -15.45 -4.79 2.24
C SER A 128 -16.22 -4.54 3.55
N HIS A 129 -15.53 -4.54 4.69
CA HIS A 129 -16.14 -4.24 6.00
C HIS A 129 -16.68 -2.81 6.06
N ILE A 130 -15.91 -1.81 5.59
CA ILE A 130 -16.35 -0.43 5.47
C ILE A 130 -17.62 -0.34 4.60
N ASN A 131 -17.60 -0.97 3.43
CA ASN A 131 -18.74 -0.93 2.49
C ASN A 131 -20.00 -1.57 3.07
N LYS A 132 -19.89 -2.53 3.97
CA LYS A 132 -21.01 -3.19 4.63
C LYS A 132 -21.59 -2.40 5.81
N TRP A 133 -20.79 -1.57 6.46
CA TRP A 133 -21.19 -0.76 7.61
C TRP A 133 -21.61 0.66 7.27
N PHE A 134 -20.90 1.30 6.32
CA PHE A 134 -21.08 2.72 6.02
C PHE A 134 -22.03 2.95 4.86
N PRO A 135 -22.96 3.93 4.97
CA PRO A 135 -23.78 4.39 3.85
C PRO A 135 -22.88 4.99 2.76
N ALA A 136 -23.34 4.98 1.50
CA ALA A 136 -22.55 5.34 0.32
C ALA A 136 -21.86 6.70 0.45
N GLU A 137 -22.55 7.69 1.04
CA GLU A 137 -22.12 9.08 1.20
C GLU A 137 -20.91 9.22 2.17
N LYS A 138 -20.74 8.28 3.11
CA LYS A 138 -19.70 8.31 4.13
C LYS A 138 -18.54 7.32 3.86
N ARG A 139 -18.66 6.45 2.86
CA ARG A 139 -17.63 5.44 2.53
C ARG A 139 -16.29 6.07 2.14
N GLY A 140 -16.32 7.19 1.42
CA GLY A 140 -15.11 7.92 1.02
C GLY A 140 -14.29 8.37 2.23
N VAL A 141 -14.94 9.03 3.20
CA VAL A 141 -14.28 9.48 4.44
C VAL A 141 -13.75 8.30 5.25
N ALA A 142 -14.55 7.24 5.41
CA ALA A 142 -14.14 6.05 6.14
C ALA A 142 -12.92 5.36 5.49
N SER A 143 -12.91 5.23 4.17
CA SER A 143 -11.78 4.65 3.41
C SER A 143 -10.52 5.52 3.52
N SER A 144 -10.67 6.85 3.49
CA SER A 144 -9.54 7.77 3.67
C SER A 144 -8.92 7.66 5.05
N LEU A 145 -9.73 7.59 6.11
CA LEU A 145 -9.26 7.39 7.49
C LEU A 145 -8.54 6.04 7.63
N PHE A 146 -9.08 4.97 7.04
CA PHE A 146 -8.41 3.68 7.00
C PHE A 146 -7.02 3.78 6.35
N THR A 147 -6.92 4.46 5.20
CA THR A 147 -5.66 4.63 4.46
C THR A 147 -4.66 5.50 5.24
N LEU A 148 -5.12 6.53 5.95
CA LEU A 148 -4.25 7.33 6.83
C LEU A 148 -3.56 6.48 7.89
N GLY A 149 -4.21 5.43 8.40
CA GLY A 149 -3.58 4.45 9.30
C GLY A 149 -2.35 3.80 8.70
N ALA A 150 -2.36 3.49 7.39
CA ALA A 150 -1.20 2.93 6.69
C ALA A 150 -0.02 3.91 6.66
N THR A 151 -0.26 5.18 6.33
CA THR A 151 0.79 6.21 6.30
C THR A 151 1.35 6.45 7.71
N ALA A 152 0.47 6.57 8.70
CA ALA A 152 0.89 6.76 10.09
C ALA A 152 1.74 5.57 10.59
N GLY A 153 1.32 4.34 10.35
CA GLY A 153 2.04 3.15 10.77
C GLY A 153 3.33 2.92 9.99
N GLY A 154 3.29 3.16 8.68
CA GLY A 154 4.40 2.86 7.79
C GLY A 154 5.57 3.83 7.92
N LEU A 155 5.30 5.09 8.09
CA LEU A 155 6.33 6.14 8.02
C LEU A 155 6.39 6.98 9.31
N VAL A 156 5.26 7.43 9.87
CA VAL A 156 5.27 8.35 11.02
C VAL A 156 5.78 7.66 12.29
N LEU A 157 5.52 6.36 12.49
CA LEU A 157 6.00 5.60 13.65
C LEU A 157 7.45 5.09 13.52
N ALA A 158 8.19 5.48 12.49
CA ALA A 158 9.57 5.03 12.30
C ALA A 158 10.48 5.29 13.54
N PRO A 159 10.45 6.46 14.23
CA PRO A 159 11.25 6.68 15.42
C PRO A 159 10.91 5.70 16.57
N VAL A 160 9.62 5.36 16.72
CA VAL A 160 9.18 4.39 17.74
C VAL A 160 9.73 3.00 17.44
N ILE A 161 9.66 2.58 16.17
CA ILE A 161 10.19 1.29 15.71
C ILE A 161 11.71 1.25 15.97
N ILE A 162 12.45 2.30 15.61
CA ILE A 162 13.89 2.38 15.83
C ILE A 162 14.22 2.35 17.33
N GLY A 163 13.46 3.05 18.16
CA GLY A 163 13.60 2.96 19.62
C GLY A 163 13.44 1.52 20.14
N LEU A 164 12.51 0.75 19.57
CA LEU A 164 12.37 -0.67 19.93
C LEU A 164 13.53 -1.54 19.44
N THR A 165 14.15 -1.20 18.31
CA THR A 165 15.29 -1.98 17.78
C THR A 165 16.55 -1.84 18.63
N THR A 166 16.65 -0.88 19.54
CA THR A 166 17.74 -0.78 20.53
C THR A 166 17.76 -1.99 21.48
N PHE A 167 16.59 -2.62 21.69
CA PHE A 167 16.47 -3.88 22.46
C PHE A 167 16.65 -5.13 21.57
N GLY A 168 16.94 -4.93 20.28
CA GLY A 168 17.07 -5.99 19.28
C GLY A 168 15.93 -5.97 18.25
N TRP A 169 16.27 -6.25 17.00
CA TRP A 169 15.28 -6.24 15.91
C TRP A 169 14.16 -7.28 16.09
N LYS A 170 14.47 -8.44 16.69
CA LYS A 170 13.49 -9.49 17.02
C LYS A 170 12.44 -9.00 18.02
N VAL A 171 12.87 -8.19 18.99
CA VAL A 171 11.98 -7.60 20.00
C VAL A 171 10.99 -6.64 19.37
N ALA A 172 11.42 -5.82 18.41
CA ALA A 172 10.51 -4.92 17.72
C ALA A 172 9.35 -5.68 17.04
N PHE A 173 9.63 -6.79 16.36
CA PHE A 173 8.58 -7.65 15.79
C PHE A 173 7.68 -8.26 16.86
N ALA A 174 8.23 -8.78 17.95
CA ALA A 174 7.46 -9.39 19.03
C ALA A 174 6.51 -8.37 19.70
N VAL A 175 6.98 -7.13 19.93
CA VAL A 175 6.14 -6.05 20.49
C VAL A 175 4.95 -5.76 19.56
N PHE A 176 5.17 -5.60 18.26
CA PHE A 176 4.06 -5.40 17.31
C PHE A 176 3.18 -6.64 17.18
N GLY A 177 3.71 -7.84 17.39
CA GLY A 177 2.94 -9.07 17.54
C GLY A 177 1.99 -9.01 18.74
N GLY A 178 2.51 -8.62 19.91
CA GLY A 178 1.71 -8.43 21.12
C GLY A 178 0.62 -7.37 20.96
N VAL A 179 0.97 -6.21 20.39
CA VAL A 179 0.01 -5.14 20.09
C VAL A 179 -1.08 -5.63 19.13
N SER A 180 -0.73 -6.45 18.11
CA SER A 180 -1.72 -7.04 17.19
C SER A 180 -2.68 -7.97 17.91
N ILE A 181 -2.19 -8.81 18.83
CA ILE A 181 -3.02 -9.74 19.61
C ILE A 181 -3.95 -8.96 20.55
N ILE A 182 -3.44 -7.97 21.28
CA ILE A 182 -4.28 -7.12 22.14
C ILE A 182 -5.36 -6.44 21.29
N TRP A 183 -4.98 -5.88 20.16
CA TRP A 183 -5.90 -5.20 19.27
C TRP A 183 -7.01 -6.13 18.76
N VAL A 184 -6.67 -7.36 18.32
CA VAL A 184 -7.68 -8.29 17.79
C VAL A 184 -8.62 -8.76 18.87
N LEU A 185 -8.15 -8.97 20.11
CA LEU A 185 -9.01 -9.31 21.24
C LEU A 185 -10.01 -8.17 21.50
N LEU A 186 -9.54 -6.92 21.57
CA LEU A 186 -10.43 -5.76 21.71
C LEU A 186 -11.44 -5.69 20.56
N PHE A 187 -11.01 -5.89 19.32
CA PHE A 187 -11.87 -5.89 18.14
C PHE A 187 -12.94 -6.99 18.22
N MET A 188 -12.57 -8.20 18.63
CA MET A 188 -13.50 -9.33 18.73
C MET A 188 -14.59 -9.10 19.78
N PHE A 189 -14.23 -8.53 20.93
CA PHE A 189 -15.19 -8.33 22.02
C PHE A 189 -16.04 -7.06 21.87
N THR A 190 -15.55 -6.01 21.21
CA THR A 190 -16.24 -4.73 21.12
C THR A 190 -17.05 -4.54 19.85
N THR A 191 -16.68 -5.20 18.74
CA THR A 191 -17.38 -5.03 17.46
C THR A 191 -18.36 -6.16 17.17
N LYS A 192 -19.35 -5.90 16.32
CA LYS A 192 -20.32 -6.90 15.82
C LYS A 192 -20.10 -7.14 14.33
N GLU A 193 -20.63 -8.24 13.81
CA GLU A 193 -20.68 -8.46 12.35
C GLU A 193 -21.67 -7.48 11.72
N SER A 194 -21.44 -7.09 10.46
CA SER A 194 -22.24 -6.06 9.81
C SER A 194 -23.70 -6.51 9.59
N PRO A 195 -24.68 -5.58 9.72
CA PRO A 195 -26.10 -5.90 9.52
C PRO A 195 -26.39 -6.50 8.14
N SER A 196 -25.74 -5.98 7.09
CA SER A 196 -25.94 -6.46 5.70
C SER A 196 -25.42 -7.87 5.46
N SER A 197 -24.50 -8.40 6.26
CA SER A 197 -24.07 -9.79 6.17
C SER A 197 -25.08 -10.74 6.84
N ILE A 198 -25.81 -10.24 7.83
CA ILE A 198 -26.88 -10.99 8.51
C ILE A 198 -28.12 -11.06 7.60
N GLU A 199 -28.48 -9.96 6.93
CA GLU A 199 -29.59 -9.93 5.97
C GLU A 199 -29.34 -10.78 4.72
N LYS A 200 -28.10 -10.84 4.19
CA LYS A 200 -27.78 -11.74 3.08
C LYS A 200 -27.91 -13.21 3.46
N LYS A 201 -27.60 -13.62 4.67
CA LYS A 201 -27.87 -14.99 5.15
C LYS A 201 -29.38 -15.30 5.22
N ALA A 202 -30.21 -14.29 5.47
CA ALA A 202 -31.66 -14.42 5.44
C ALA A 202 -32.25 -14.36 4.03
N ALA A 203 -31.65 -13.54 3.13
CA ALA A 203 -32.11 -13.32 1.75
C ALA A 203 -31.63 -14.39 0.75
N THR A 204 -30.75 -15.31 1.13
CA THR A 204 -30.34 -16.44 0.26
C THR A 204 -31.50 -17.43 0.01
N LYS A 205 -32.69 -17.16 0.56
CA LYS A 205 -33.92 -17.90 0.27
C LYS A 205 -34.73 -17.38 -0.93
N ASN A 206 -34.41 -16.20 -1.48
CA ASN A 206 -35.10 -15.67 -2.67
C ASN A 206 -34.11 -14.95 -3.59
N PRO A 207 -33.65 -15.55 -4.69
CA PRO A 207 -32.80 -14.90 -5.67
C PRO A 207 -33.62 -14.03 -6.62
N VAL A 208 -33.95 -12.79 -6.22
CA VAL A 208 -34.33 -11.78 -7.20
C VAL A 208 -33.02 -11.18 -7.72
N ALA A 209 -32.53 -11.74 -8.79
CA ALA A 209 -31.38 -11.24 -9.52
C ALA A 209 -31.73 -9.83 -10.11
N ASN A 210 -31.14 -8.78 -9.56
CA ASN A 210 -30.97 -7.54 -10.30
C ASN A 210 -30.05 -7.82 -11.49
N SER A 211 -30.64 -8.04 -12.65
CA SER A 211 -29.98 -8.19 -13.93
C SER A 211 -29.46 -6.83 -14.42
N VAL A 212 -28.39 -6.32 -13.80
CA VAL A 212 -27.52 -5.39 -14.49
C VAL A 212 -26.91 -6.16 -15.64
N GLN A 213 -27.18 -5.75 -16.89
CA GLN A 213 -26.57 -6.35 -18.08
C GLN A 213 -25.05 -6.36 -17.90
N LYS A 214 -24.50 -7.51 -17.53
CA LYS A 214 -23.05 -7.69 -17.41
C LYS A 214 -22.47 -7.62 -18.81
N LYS A 215 -21.64 -6.63 -19.10
CA LYS A 215 -20.83 -6.63 -20.33
C LYS A 215 -20.22 -8.00 -20.56
N SER A 216 -20.20 -8.44 -21.82
CA SER A 216 -19.61 -9.71 -22.25
C SER A 216 -18.17 -9.82 -21.76
N GLY A 217 -17.72 -11.01 -21.38
CA GLY A 217 -16.32 -11.25 -21.00
C GLY A 217 -15.31 -10.75 -22.03
N LYS A 218 -15.68 -10.81 -23.32
CA LYS A 218 -14.86 -10.29 -24.45
C LYS A 218 -14.62 -8.78 -24.36
N GLU A 219 -15.61 -7.98 -23.95
CA GLU A 219 -15.47 -6.53 -23.79
C GLU A 219 -14.56 -6.17 -22.63
N VAL A 220 -14.61 -6.92 -21.54
CA VAL A 220 -13.73 -6.76 -20.39
C VAL A 220 -12.28 -7.06 -20.79
N VAL A 221 -12.04 -8.15 -21.50
CA VAL A 221 -10.71 -8.51 -22.01
C VAL A 221 -10.19 -7.41 -22.95
N LYS A 222 -11.02 -6.90 -23.86
CA LYS A 222 -10.65 -5.79 -24.76
C LYS A 222 -10.30 -4.52 -23.97
N ALA A 223 -11.02 -4.22 -22.89
CA ALA A 223 -10.72 -3.07 -22.03
C ALA A 223 -9.40 -3.24 -21.28
N ILE A 224 -9.09 -4.44 -20.77
CA ILE A 224 -7.82 -4.76 -20.09
C ILE A 224 -6.63 -4.57 -21.03
N PHE A 225 -6.74 -4.99 -22.28
CA PHE A 225 -5.68 -4.85 -23.29
C PHE A 225 -5.75 -3.53 -24.06
N SER A 226 -6.56 -2.57 -23.64
CA SER A 226 -6.56 -1.23 -24.24
C SER A 226 -5.28 -0.47 -23.86
N PRO A 227 -4.77 0.44 -24.73
CA PRO A 227 -3.62 1.27 -24.40
C PRO A 227 -3.83 2.06 -23.10
N THR A 228 -5.03 2.55 -22.84
CA THR A 228 -5.38 3.25 -21.60
C THR A 228 -5.16 2.36 -20.37
N SER A 229 -5.59 1.10 -20.41
CA SER A 229 -5.37 0.17 -19.30
C SER A 229 -3.89 -0.18 -19.16
N ILE A 230 -3.23 -0.60 -20.25
CA ILE A 230 -1.83 -1.06 -20.24
C ILE A 230 -0.91 0.01 -19.64
N PHE A 231 -0.99 1.25 -20.12
CA PHE A 231 -0.09 2.31 -19.63
C PHE A 231 -0.47 2.82 -18.23
N THR A 232 -1.73 2.68 -17.81
CA THR A 232 -2.13 2.91 -16.40
C THR A 232 -1.54 1.82 -15.49
N LEU A 233 -1.53 0.57 -15.93
CA LEU A 233 -0.91 -0.55 -15.20
C LEU A 233 0.61 -0.36 -15.07
N PHE A 234 1.29 0.05 -16.14
CA PHE A 234 2.75 0.30 -16.09
C PHE A 234 3.10 1.47 -15.19
N LEU A 235 2.32 2.55 -15.17
CA LEU A 235 2.55 3.63 -14.22
C LEU A 235 2.35 3.16 -12.78
N ALA A 236 1.30 2.39 -12.49
CA ALA A 236 1.07 1.84 -11.16
C ALA A 236 2.18 0.88 -10.72
N PHE A 237 2.66 0.04 -11.63
CA PHE A 237 3.80 -0.84 -11.42
C PHE A 237 5.07 -0.06 -11.07
N SER A 238 5.43 0.93 -11.89
CA SER A 238 6.66 1.70 -11.70
C SER A 238 6.64 2.55 -10.43
N THR A 239 5.52 3.18 -10.11
CA THR A 239 5.37 3.93 -8.85
C THR A 239 5.40 3.02 -7.63
N PHE A 240 4.89 1.78 -7.74
CA PHE A 240 4.97 0.82 -6.63
C PHE A 240 6.38 0.24 -6.44
N ILE A 241 7.18 0.12 -7.50
CA ILE A 241 8.63 -0.18 -7.39
C ILE A 241 9.28 0.81 -6.42
N PHE A 242 9.02 2.11 -6.58
CA PHE A 242 9.57 3.15 -5.71
C PHE A 242 9.07 3.04 -4.27
N VAL A 243 7.76 2.81 -4.07
CA VAL A 243 7.20 2.58 -2.73
C VAL A 243 7.88 1.43 -2.01
N VAL A 244 8.12 0.31 -2.69
CA VAL A 244 8.76 -0.84 -2.07
C VAL A 244 10.26 -0.62 -1.90
N TRP A 245 10.91 0.09 -2.83
CA TRP A 245 12.30 0.50 -2.68
C TRP A 245 12.48 1.37 -1.42
N THR A 246 11.61 2.36 -1.21
CA THR A 246 11.65 3.20 -0.01
C THR A 246 11.38 2.43 1.28
N ALA A 247 10.54 1.39 1.24
CA ALA A 247 10.25 0.57 2.41
C ALA A 247 11.41 -0.39 2.80
N ILE A 248 12.19 -0.88 1.84
CA ILE A 248 13.20 -1.93 2.05
C ILE A 248 14.64 -1.39 2.03
N TRP A 249 14.93 -0.43 1.15
CA TRP A 249 16.30 0.01 0.87
C TRP A 249 16.60 1.44 1.30
N MET A 250 15.61 2.35 1.33
CA MET A 250 15.84 3.75 1.70
C MET A 250 16.41 3.92 3.11
N PRO A 251 15.98 3.17 4.16
CA PRO A 251 16.62 3.29 5.47
C PRO A 251 18.12 2.98 5.42
N ASN A 252 18.50 1.91 4.73
CA ASN A 252 19.90 1.55 4.52
C ASN A 252 20.67 2.58 3.69
N TYR A 253 20.04 3.16 2.66
CA TYR A 253 20.61 4.24 1.87
C TYR A 253 20.90 5.45 2.76
N LEU A 254 19.97 5.85 3.61
CA LEU A 254 20.11 7.00 4.49
C LEU A 254 21.23 6.81 5.54
N THR A 255 21.45 5.59 6.00
CA THR A 255 22.56 5.30 6.93
C THR A 255 23.90 5.12 6.20
N LYS A 256 23.96 4.28 5.18
CA LYS A 256 25.20 3.84 4.52
C LYS A 256 25.75 4.87 3.51
N VAL A 257 24.87 5.61 2.82
CA VAL A 257 25.28 6.54 1.77
C VAL A 257 25.31 7.98 2.29
N THR A 258 24.28 8.38 3.05
CA THR A 258 24.21 9.76 3.54
C THR A 258 24.83 9.95 4.93
N GLY A 259 25.22 8.88 5.61
CA GLY A 259 25.89 8.92 6.92
C GLY A 259 24.98 9.32 8.10
N LEU A 260 23.66 9.24 7.94
CA LEU A 260 22.74 9.55 9.03
C LEU A 260 22.81 8.47 10.13
N THR A 261 22.74 8.88 11.37
CA THR A 261 22.55 7.95 12.49
C THR A 261 21.18 7.28 12.41
N SER A 262 21.02 6.13 13.09
CA SER A 262 19.71 5.44 13.11
C SER A 262 18.57 6.32 13.60
N SER A 263 18.81 7.19 14.60
CA SER A 263 17.81 8.13 15.09
C SER A 263 17.44 9.19 14.05
N GLN A 264 18.44 9.77 13.36
CA GLN A 264 18.24 10.74 12.29
C GLN A 264 17.52 10.11 11.09
N MET A 265 17.88 8.88 10.74
CA MET A 265 17.20 8.09 9.69
C MET A 265 15.73 7.90 10.03
N GLY A 266 15.39 7.52 11.26
CA GLY A 266 14.00 7.34 11.69
C GLY A 266 13.19 8.64 11.63
N ALA A 267 13.78 9.76 12.10
CA ALA A 267 13.16 11.07 11.97
C ALA A 267 12.94 11.45 10.50
N SER A 268 13.95 11.22 9.65
CA SER A 268 13.89 11.48 8.21
C SER A 268 12.77 10.69 7.53
N VAL A 269 12.63 9.40 7.84
CA VAL A 269 11.53 8.55 7.32
C VAL A 269 10.16 9.12 7.73
N SER A 270 10.03 9.62 8.96
CA SER A 270 8.78 10.24 9.40
C SER A 270 8.49 11.56 8.68
N ILE A 271 9.50 12.40 8.47
CA ILE A 271 9.35 13.64 7.70
C ILE A 271 8.92 13.33 6.26
N ILE A 272 9.54 12.34 5.61
CA ILE A 272 9.17 11.86 4.29
C ILE A 272 7.70 11.40 4.30
N GLY A 273 7.27 10.66 5.30
CA GLY A 273 5.89 10.18 5.44
C GLY A 273 4.86 11.29 5.57
N ILE A 274 5.12 12.26 6.44
CA ILE A 274 4.21 13.39 6.69
C ILE A 274 4.13 14.29 5.44
N SER A 275 5.28 14.66 4.87
CA SER A 275 5.32 15.49 3.67
C SER A 275 4.67 14.82 2.47
N SER A 276 4.90 13.52 2.27
CA SER A 276 4.27 12.78 1.18
C SER A 276 2.75 12.72 1.31
N ALA A 277 2.22 12.52 2.50
CA ALA A 277 0.77 12.53 2.74
C ALA A 277 0.14 13.87 2.38
N ALA A 278 0.78 14.98 2.77
CA ALA A 278 0.33 16.33 2.40
C ALA A 278 0.34 16.54 0.88
N ILE A 279 1.39 16.07 0.19
CA ILE A 279 1.52 16.24 -1.26
C ILE A 279 0.53 15.36 -2.02
N ILE A 280 0.30 14.10 -1.60
CA ILE A 280 -0.74 13.24 -2.18
C ILE A 280 -2.10 13.95 -2.11
N PHE A 281 -2.42 14.53 -0.96
CA PHE A 281 -3.66 15.28 -0.77
C PHE A 281 -3.74 16.49 -1.70
N LEU A 282 -2.68 17.30 -1.78
CA LEU A 282 -2.63 18.48 -2.65
C LEU A 282 -2.79 18.13 -4.13
N VAL A 283 -2.05 17.12 -4.62
CA VAL A 283 -2.14 16.67 -6.02
C VAL A 283 -3.55 16.14 -6.33
N SER A 284 -4.14 15.36 -5.42
CA SER A 284 -5.50 14.86 -5.57
C SER A 284 -6.52 16.00 -5.60
N MET A 285 -6.38 17.00 -4.72
CA MET A 285 -7.23 18.19 -4.70
C MET A 285 -7.10 19.02 -5.99
N VAL A 286 -5.89 19.20 -6.52
CA VAL A 286 -5.66 19.87 -7.81
C VAL A 286 -6.35 19.10 -8.93
N SER A 287 -6.17 17.76 -8.97
CA SER A 287 -6.83 16.92 -9.96
C SER A 287 -8.36 17.04 -9.91
N ASP A 288 -8.95 17.05 -8.71
CA ASP A 288 -10.41 17.20 -8.53
C ASP A 288 -10.90 18.58 -8.94
N LYS A 289 -10.18 19.66 -8.58
CA LYS A 289 -10.51 21.03 -9.00
C LYS A 289 -10.43 21.20 -10.52
N VAL A 290 -9.42 20.61 -11.16
CA VAL A 290 -9.30 20.64 -12.63
C VAL A 290 -10.47 19.90 -13.27
N LEU A 291 -10.86 18.73 -12.74
CA LEU A 291 -12.02 17.99 -13.25
C LEU A 291 -13.31 18.79 -13.09
N ALA A 292 -13.54 19.38 -11.92
CA ALA A 292 -14.75 20.18 -11.65
C ALA A 292 -14.88 21.38 -12.61
N LYS A 293 -13.74 22.05 -12.93
CA LYS A 293 -13.74 23.21 -13.82
C LYS A 293 -13.82 22.88 -15.31
N THR A 294 -13.12 21.83 -15.74
CA THR A 294 -12.93 21.54 -17.18
C THR A 294 -13.79 20.40 -17.68
N GLN A 295 -14.33 19.55 -16.80
CA GLN A 295 -15.01 18.29 -17.13
C GLN A 295 -14.17 17.35 -18.01
N ASN A 296 -12.87 17.62 -18.15
CA ASN A 296 -11.94 16.90 -18.99
C ASN A 296 -11.16 15.88 -18.15
N TRP A 297 -11.46 14.60 -18.34
CA TRP A 297 -10.82 13.50 -17.62
C TRP A 297 -9.34 13.34 -17.97
N ARG A 298 -8.98 13.57 -19.23
CA ARG A 298 -7.58 13.50 -19.65
C ARG A 298 -6.75 14.57 -18.94
N LEU A 299 -7.23 15.82 -18.93
CA LEU A 299 -6.51 16.93 -18.30
C LEU A 299 -6.37 16.70 -16.80
N SER A 300 -7.45 16.31 -16.13
CA SER A 300 -7.50 16.19 -14.67
C SER A 300 -6.80 14.93 -14.15
N ARG A 301 -7.03 13.77 -14.77
CA ARG A 301 -6.56 12.48 -14.23
C ARG A 301 -5.28 11.99 -14.90
N VAL A 302 -5.04 12.34 -16.17
CA VAL A 302 -3.84 11.87 -16.87
C VAL A 302 -2.74 12.91 -16.83
N ILE A 303 -3.01 14.15 -17.25
CA ILE A 303 -1.96 15.18 -17.30
C ILE A 303 -1.46 15.53 -15.89
N VAL A 304 -2.37 15.78 -14.92
CA VAL A 304 -1.96 16.13 -13.55
C VAL A 304 -1.09 15.02 -12.93
N ILE A 305 -1.53 13.76 -13.03
CA ILE A 305 -0.80 12.64 -12.42
C ILE A 305 0.49 12.30 -13.17
N GLY A 306 0.43 12.30 -14.51
CA GLY A 306 1.60 12.00 -15.33
C GLY A 306 2.71 13.03 -15.14
N VAL A 307 2.37 14.33 -15.12
CA VAL A 307 3.34 15.41 -14.83
C VAL A 307 3.89 15.30 -13.41
N ALA A 308 3.03 15.05 -12.41
CA ALA A 308 3.47 14.82 -11.04
C ALA A 308 4.46 13.64 -10.96
N ALA A 309 4.19 12.53 -11.66
CA ALA A 309 5.08 11.37 -11.68
C ALA A 309 6.41 11.67 -12.41
N VAL A 310 6.40 12.46 -13.51
CA VAL A 310 7.64 12.93 -14.17
C VAL A 310 8.48 13.77 -13.21
N ILE A 311 7.88 14.77 -12.55
CA ILE A 311 8.61 15.62 -11.58
C ILE A 311 9.13 14.74 -10.43
N GLY A 312 8.31 13.82 -9.92
CA GLY A 312 8.72 12.89 -8.88
C GLY A 312 9.90 12.02 -9.28
N SER A 313 9.92 11.50 -10.52
CA SER A 313 11.05 10.71 -11.03
C SER A 313 12.35 11.52 -11.12
N LEU A 314 12.28 12.77 -11.58
CA LEU A 314 13.44 13.68 -11.65
C LEU A 314 13.97 14.01 -10.25
N LEU A 315 13.09 14.20 -9.27
CA LEU A 315 13.50 14.39 -7.87
C LEU A 315 14.20 13.15 -7.32
N VAL A 316 13.73 11.94 -7.61
CA VAL A 316 14.43 10.70 -7.24
C VAL A 316 15.81 10.64 -7.89
N ALA A 317 15.92 10.95 -9.19
CA ALA A 317 17.22 10.99 -9.88
C ALA A 317 18.17 12.01 -9.27
N SER A 318 17.67 13.19 -8.86
CA SER A 318 18.50 14.29 -8.31
C SER A 318 19.27 13.90 -7.04
N VAL A 319 18.77 12.92 -6.29
CA VAL A 319 19.41 12.42 -5.07
C VAL A 319 20.81 11.84 -5.34
N VAL A 320 21.02 11.28 -6.54
CA VAL A 320 22.31 10.72 -6.95
C VAL A 320 23.35 11.82 -7.22
N PHE A 321 22.90 12.95 -7.73
CA PHE A 321 23.79 14.05 -8.14
C PHE A 321 24.01 15.07 -7.02
N ILE A 322 23.05 15.22 -6.10
CA ILE A 322 23.11 16.16 -4.99
C ILE A 322 23.29 15.38 -3.70
N GLN A 323 24.54 15.13 -3.32
CA GLN A 323 24.90 14.34 -2.13
C GLN A 323 24.75 15.19 -0.85
N ASN A 324 23.53 15.61 -0.56
CA ASN A 324 23.19 16.34 0.66
C ASN A 324 22.06 15.61 1.40
N PRO A 325 22.27 15.18 2.67
CA PRO A 325 21.25 14.45 3.42
C PRO A 325 19.91 15.17 3.54
N VAL A 326 19.92 16.48 3.72
CA VAL A 326 18.69 17.31 3.82
C VAL A 326 17.95 17.32 2.49
N TRP A 327 18.68 17.50 1.38
CA TRP A 327 18.10 17.42 0.04
C TRP A 327 17.47 16.05 -0.22
N ASN A 328 18.16 14.99 0.16
CA ASN A 328 17.67 13.63 -0.06
C ASN A 328 16.34 13.40 0.65
N VAL A 329 16.20 13.87 1.89
CA VAL A 329 14.93 13.76 2.65
C VAL A 329 13.82 14.57 1.97
N ILE A 330 14.10 15.79 1.53
CA ILE A 330 13.14 16.65 0.82
C ILE A 330 12.73 16.00 -0.51
N ALA A 331 13.71 15.58 -1.31
CA ALA A 331 13.49 14.99 -2.63
C ALA A 331 12.66 13.69 -2.53
N PHE A 332 12.99 12.79 -1.58
CA PHE A 332 12.22 11.59 -1.36
C PHE A 332 10.80 11.88 -0.87
N GLY A 333 10.60 12.85 0.02
CA GLY A 333 9.28 13.23 0.52
C GLY A 333 8.39 13.78 -0.59
N LEU A 334 8.93 14.72 -1.39
CA LEU A 334 8.23 15.28 -2.54
C LEU A 334 7.94 14.19 -3.60
N ALA A 335 8.95 13.41 -3.95
CA ALA A 335 8.82 12.35 -4.97
C ALA A 335 7.79 11.29 -4.56
N TYR A 336 7.83 10.84 -3.30
CA TYR A 336 6.88 9.85 -2.80
C TYR A 336 5.44 10.38 -2.83
N GLY A 337 5.25 11.65 -2.48
CA GLY A 337 3.93 12.29 -2.55
C GLY A 337 3.43 12.46 -3.98
N LEU A 338 4.27 12.97 -4.88
CA LEU A 338 3.92 13.20 -6.29
C LEU A 338 3.58 11.90 -7.02
N THR A 339 4.40 10.85 -6.85
CA THR A 339 4.16 9.53 -7.45
C THR A 339 3.04 8.78 -6.75
N GLY A 340 2.90 8.95 -5.44
CA GLY A 340 1.89 8.32 -4.60
C GLY A 340 0.46 8.74 -4.90
N ALA A 341 0.24 9.94 -5.47
CA ALA A 341 -1.07 10.38 -5.92
C ALA A 341 -1.72 9.43 -6.97
N ASN A 342 -0.89 8.66 -7.69
CA ASN A 342 -1.37 7.62 -8.59
C ASN A 342 -2.19 6.52 -7.89
N PHE A 343 -1.91 6.21 -6.62
CA PHE A 343 -2.67 5.19 -5.88
C PHE A 343 -4.12 5.61 -5.59
N ALA A 344 -4.39 6.91 -5.51
CA ALA A 344 -5.73 7.44 -5.32
C ALA A 344 -6.49 7.57 -6.66
N ILE A 345 -5.80 7.91 -7.73
CA ILE A 345 -6.41 8.32 -9.00
C ILE A 345 -6.35 7.24 -10.07
N GLY A 346 -5.28 6.43 -10.12
CA GLY A 346 -5.13 5.34 -11.08
C GLY A 346 -6.31 4.36 -11.10
N PRO A 347 -6.83 3.91 -9.92
CA PRO A 347 -8.03 3.08 -9.89
C PRO A 347 -9.26 3.73 -10.54
N GLN A 348 -9.42 5.05 -10.46
CA GLN A 348 -10.55 5.77 -11.05
C GLN A 348 -10.52 5.70 -12.59
N ILE A 349 -9.31 5.77 -13.20
CA ILE A 349 -9.13 5.60 -14.64
C ILE A 349 -9.53 4.18 -15.06
N MET A 350 -9.05 3.18 -14.34
CA MET A 350 -9.36 1.76 -14.62
C MET A 350 -10.85 1.45 -14.47
N MET A 351 -11.47 1.90 -13.38
CA MET A 351 -12.90 1.68 -13.12
C MET A 351 -13.79 2.33 -14.17
N ARG A 352 -13.35 3.44 -14.78
CA ARG A 352 -14.11 4.11 -15.84
C ARG A 352 -14.17 3.31 -17.15
N LEU A 353 -13.18 2.45 -17.43
CA LEU A 353 -13.16 1.65 -18.65
C LEU A 353 -14.31 0.61 -18.70
N VAL A 354 -14.64 0.04 -17.55
CA VAL A 354 -15.75 -0.92 -17.39
C VAL A 354 -16.49 -0.64 -16.09
N PRO A 355 -17.39 0.36 -16.06
CA PRO A 355 -18.09 0.76 -14.84
C PRO A 355 -18.87 -0.37 -14.18
N GLU A 356 -19.45 -1.28 -14.98
CA GLU A 356 -20.24 -2.44 -14.53
C GLU A 356 -19.37 -3.48 -13.78
N ARG A 357 -18.04 -3.42 -13.98
CA ARG A 357 -17.05 -4.29 -13.33
C ARG A 357 -15.91 -3.48 -12.70
N SER A 358 -16.24 -2.34 -12.15
CA SER A 358 -15.27 -1.41 -11.54
C SER A 358 -14.36 -2.07 -10.49
N GLY A 359 -14.90 -2.94 -9.65
CA GLY A 359 -14.13 -3.70 -8.67
C GLY A 359 -13.08 -4.62 -9.31
N LEU A 360 -13.43 -5.30 -10.40
CA LEU A 360 -12.49 -6.14 -11.15
C LEU A 360 -11.35 -5.31 -11.74
N MET A 361 -11.67 -4.17 -12.36
CA MET A 361 -10.66 -3.29 -12.95
C MET A 361 -9.70 -2.70 -11.92
N ALA A 362 -10.21 -2.30 -10.76
CA ALA A 362 -9.38 -1.86 -9.65
C ALA A 362 -8.50 -3.00 -9.09
N SER A 363 -9.02 -4.22 -8.99
CA SER A 363 -8.27 -5.38 -8.52
C SER A 363 -7.15 -5.77 -9.47
N ILE A 364 -7.37 -5.69 -10.79
CA ILE A 364 -6.33 -5.93 -11.80
C ILE A 364 -5.17 -4.93 -11.62
N LEU A 365 -5.50 -3.64 -11.43
CA LEU A 365 -4.48 -2.62 -11.17
C LEU A 365 -3.67 -2.94 -9.91
N MET A 366 -4.35 -3.24 -8.81
CA MET A 366 -3.70 -3.57 -7.54
C MET A 366 -2.86 -4.84 -7.61
N SER A 367 -3.31 -5.85 -8.35
CA SER A 367 -2.54 -7.08 -8.54
C SER A 367 -1.29 -6.84 -9.37
N PHE A 368 -1.42 -6.09 -10.47
CA PHE A 368 -0.29 -5.80 -11.34
C PHE A 368 0.76 -4.92 -10.66
N GLN A 369 0.36 -3.90 -9.91
CA GLN A 369 1.32 -3.08 -9.15
C GLN A 369 2.13 -3.90 -8.13
N ASN A 370 1.55 -4.94 -7.50
CA ASN A 370 2.26 -5.79 -6.55
C ASN A 370 3.39 -6.61 -7.21
N VAL A 371 3.37 -6.83 -8.53
CA VAL A 371 4.51 -7.40 -9.26
C VAL A 371 5.74 -6.49 -9.13
N GLY A 372 5.56 -5.17 -9.11
CA GLY A 372 6.63 -4.21 -8.79
C GLY A 372 7.24 -4.45 -7.41
N GLY A 373 6.40 -4.82 -6.44
CA GLY A 373 6.87 -5.20 -5.09
C GLY A 373 7.72 -6.48 -5.05
N MET A 374 7.46 -7.42 -5.96
CA MET A 374 8.29 -8.63 -6.11
C MET A 374 9.64 -8.32 -6.76
N ILE A 375 9.65 -7.48 -7.76
CA ILE A 375 10.85 -7.20 -8.59
C ILE A 375 11.78 -6.19 -7.93
N ALA A 376 11.25 -5.11 -7.36
CA ALA A 376 12.05 -3.99 -6.87
C ALA A 376 13.13 -4.36 -5.86
N PRO A 377 12.86 -5.15 -4.79
CA PRO A 377 13.89 -5.48 -3.83
C PRO A 377 14.99 -6.35 -4.41
N VAL A 378 14.65 -7.32 -5.28
CA VAL A 378 15.59 -8.23 -5.92
C VAL A 378 16.48 -7.48 -6.91
N ALA A 379 15.89 -6.66 -7.78
CA ALA A 379 16.64 -5.86 -8.75
C ALA A 379 17.62 -4.91 -8.06
N THR A 380 17.18 -4.25 -6.99
CA THR A 380 18.05 -3.38 -6.19
C THR A 380 19.18 -4.17 -5.53
N GLY A 381 18.86 -5.29 -4.89
CA GLY A 381 19.87 -6.15 -4.26
C GLY A 381 20.93 -6.65 -5.24
N PHE A 382 20.49 -7.00 -6.46
CA PHE A 382 21.39 -7.40 -7.55
C PHE A 382 22.30 -6.25 -7.99
N LEU A 383 21.77 -5.06 -8.22
CA LEU A 383 22.56 -3.88 -8.61
C LEU A 383 23.59 -3.48 -7.55
N ILE A 384 23.22 -3.55 -6.26
CA ILE A 384 24.15 -3.31 -5.16
C ILE A 384 25.21 -4.43 -5.11
N GLY A 385 24.81 -5.68 -5.30
CA GLY A 385 25.71 -6.84 -5.31
C GLY A 385 26.73 -6.84 -6.45
N LEU A 386 26.37 -6.27 -7.61
CA LEU A 386 27.31 -6.08 -8.72
C LEU A 386 28.41 -5.05 -8.41
N SER A 387 28.13 -4.07 -7.57
CA SER A 387 29.03 -2.98 -7.21
C SER A 387 29.83 -3.29 -5.94
N LYS A 388 30.42 -4.47 -5.85
CA LYS A 388 31.08 -5.05 -4.65
C LYS A 388 32.08 -4.10 -3.98
N GLU A 389 32.82 -3.32 -4.74
CA GLU A 389 33.88 -2.41 -4.26
C GLU A 389 33.33 -1.03 -3.86
N ASN A 390 32.16 -0.64 -4.39
CA ASN A 390 31.57 0.67 -4.14
C ASN A 390 30.04 0.56 -3.92
N ILE A 391 29.66 0.34 -2.67
CA ILE A 391 28.26 0.20 -2.27
C ILE A 391 27.43 1.45 -2.61
N ILE A 392 28.04 2.65 -2.57
CA ILE A 392 27.39 3.92 -2.91
C ILE A 392 26.97 3.89 -4.40
N GLN A 393 27.85 3.44 -5.28
CA GLN A 393 27.54 3.31 -6.69
C GLN A 393 26.40 2.32 -6.94
N GLY A 394 26.35 1.20 -6.20
CA GLY A 394 25.27 0.24 -6.28
C GLY A 394 23.91 0.85 -5.92
N TYR A 395 23.85 1.63 -4.85
CA TYR A 395 22.64 2.37 -4.50
C TYR A 395 22.27 3.41 -5.56
N ASN A 396 23.23 4.20 -6.04
CA ASN A 396 23.01 5.20 -7.07
C ASN A 396 22.47 4.58 -8.36
N ASN A 397 23.03 3.46 -8.81
CA ASN A 397 22.54 2.71 -9.96
C ASN A 397 21.09 2.24 -9.75
N SER A 398 20.75 1.75 -8.56
CA SER A 398 19.39 1.31 -8.25
C SER A 398 18.40 2.48 -8.28
N ILE A 399 18.78 3.64 -7.73
CA ILE A 399 17.96 4.86 -7.76
C ILE A 399 17.74 5.34 -9.20
N LEU A 400 18.78 5.33 -10.04
CA LEU A 400 18.67 5.72 -11.45
C LEU A 400 17.76 4.76 -12.24
N VAL A 401 17.84 3.44 -11.98
CA VAL A 401 16.95 2.46 -12.60
C VAL A 401 15.50 2.69 -12.16
N VAL A 402 15.26 2.90 -10.87
CA VAL A 402 13.91 3.18 -10.36
C VAL A 402 13.37 4.48 -10.95
N SER A 403 14.13 5.55 -10.92
CA SER A 403 13.70 6.84 -11.48
C SER A 403 13.47 6.78 -12.98
N GLY A 404 14.37 6.14 -13.73
CA GLY A 404 14.24 5.94 -15.17
C GLY A 404 12.99 5.12 -15.54
N THR A 405 12.68 4.09 -14.77
CA THR A 405 11.48 3.29 -14.97
C THR A 405 10.21 4.13 -14.74
N ILE A 406 10.16 4.94 -13.68
CA ILE A 406 9.03 5.84 -13.43
C ILE A 406 8.93 6.87 -14.56
N LEU A 407 10.04 7.48 -14.96
CA LEU A 407 10.05 8.50 -16.01
C LEU A 407 9.50 7.95 -17.32
N LEU A 408 10.01 6.80 -17.76
CA LEU A 408 9.56 6.13 -18.98
C LEU A 408 8.06 5.81 -18.91
N CYS A 409 7.61 5.16 -17.83
CA CYS A 409 6.20 4.81 -17.68
C CYS A 409 5.30 6.05 -17.60
N SER A 410 5.76 7.14 -16.99
CA SER A 410 5.01 8.40 -16.89
C SER A 410 4.87 9.08 -18.26
N ILE A 411 5.91 9.10 -19.07
CA ILE A 411 5.87 9.65 -20.43
C ILE A 411 4.92 8.81 -21.29
N LEU A 412 5.04 7.49 -21.27
CA LEU A 412 4.13 6.61 -22.01
C LEU A 412 2.68 6.76 -21.54
N PHE A 413 2.45 6.92 -20.24
CA PHE A 413 1.13 7.20 -19.69
C PHE A 413 0.55 8.52 -20.23
N LEU A 414 1.33 9.60 -20.24
CA LEU A 414 0.91 10.90 -20.78
C LEU A 414 0.56 10.83 -22.27
N LEU A 415 1.31 10.06 -23.04
CA LEU A 415 1.14 9.95 -24.49
C LEU A 415 -0.08 9.10 -24.86
N PHE A 416 -0.25 7.95 -24.25
CA PHE A 416 -1.18 6.91 -24.72
C PHE A 416 -2.46 6.77 -23.91
N VAL A 417 -2.55 7.28 -22.69
CA VAL A 417 -3.77 7.16 -21.89
C VAL A 417 -4.81 8.17 -22.30
N LYS A 418 -5.97 7.67 -22.75
CA LYS A 418 -7.13 8.45 -23.17
C LYS A 418 -8.38 7.89 -22.45
N PRO A 419 -8.71 8.43 -21.23
CA PRO A 419 -9.79 7.91 -20.42
C PRO A 419 -11.19 8.29 -20.94
N ASP A 420 -11.27 9.18 -21.93
CA ASP A 420 -12.54 9.59 -22.54
C ASP A 420 -13.06 8.43 -23.40
N VAL A 421 -14.08 7.76 -22.89
CA VAL A 421 -14.86 6.78 -23.64
C VAL A 421 -15.51 7.57 -24.78
N LYS A 422 -15.20 7.24 -26.04
CA LYS A 422 -16.01 7.74 -27.16
C LYS A 422 -17.46 7.43 -26.81
N LYS A 423 -18.28 8.47 -26.60
CA LYS A 423 -19.72 8.31 -26.72
C LYS A 423 -19.91 7.79 -28.14
N ASN A 424 -20.21 6.51 -28.28
CA ASN A 424 -20.74 6.01 -29.54
C ASN A 424 -22.00 6.82 -29.78
N ALA A 425 -21.92 7.68 -30.77
CA ALA A 425 -23.06 8.43 -31.35
C ALA A 425 -24.11 7.44 -31.90
#